data_33d174be9879cf4f1d2efc895782ff04
#
_entry.id   33d174be9879cf4f1d2efc895782ff04
#
_cell.length_a   1.000
_cell.length_b   1.000
_cell.length_c   1.000
_cell.angle_alpha   90.00
_cell.angle_beta   90.00
_cell.angle_gamma   90.00
#
_symmetry.space_group_name_H-M   'P 1'
#
loop_
_entity.id
_entity.type
_entity.pdbx_description
1 polymer ?
#
loop_
_entity_poly.entity_id
_entity_poly.type
_entity_poly.pdbx_seq_one_letter_code
_entity_poly.pdbx_strand_id
1 'polypeptide(L)'
;MKARYKAVVDRYAQAIRSGQLPAGSRLPTHRTLAAGERISLATATRVYRELEEMGLVSGETGRGTFVRDLSLPPGHGVDQQVVAADVVDLNFNYPSLPEQGDALREALRQLAMAGDIDSHLRYQPHAGRLAERDIIARHLTCQHFAPDAENVLIVNGAQHGLAMTVMGLLRPGDVVAVDALTYSGFKVLAALYHLELAAIPCRPEGPDLRALQTLCQQRRVRAVYTMPTLHNPLGWVLNTGQRQALADLARQHDLLIIEDAAYARLVSRPPPPVVSYAPERTVYVTGFSKNIATGLRVGVVISPPRYRPEIERAIRATTWNTPTLISSLICAWIEDGTVARFETQKRQDARQRQQVAREVLCGLPVVSHPDSYFVWLPLGEESRADRLANALMERRISVSTAEPFCVSATIPQALRIALGSVPFDSLRPALLSVRDAVEYEQYR
;
A
#
# COMPACT_ATOMS: atom_id res chain seq x y z
N MET A 1 21.23 -18.41 16.80
CA MET A 1 20.28 -19.56 16.93
C MET A 1 19.01 -19.03 17.59
N LYS A 2 17.85 -19.00 16.90
CA LYS A 2 16.59 -18.55 17.51
C LYS A 2 16.32 -19.32 18.80
N ALA A 3 16.02 -18.65 19.88
CA ALA A 3 15.66 -19.31 21.13
C ALA A 3 14.47 -20.26 20.87
N ARG A 4 14.54 -21.49 21.36
CA ARG A 4 13.58 -22.57 21.06
C ARG A 4 12.12 -22.17 21.32
N TYR A 5 11.87 -21.35 22.35
CA TYR A 5 10.54 -20.85 22.67
C TYR A 5 9.97 -19.92 21.58
N LYS A 6 10.82 -19.08 20.93
CA LYS A 6 10.38 -18.15 19.87
C LYS A 6 9.86 -18.91 18.63
N ALA A 7 10.49 -20.03 18.27
CA ALA A 7 9.99 -20.87 17.22
C ALA A 7 8.58 -21.44 17.52
N VAL A 8 8.31 -21.72 18.80
CA VAL A 8 6.98 -22.16 19.26
C VAL A 8 5.98 -20.99 19.17
N VAL A 9 6.35 -19.80 19.64
CA VAL A 9 5.51 -18.58 19.51
C VAL A 9 5.17 -18.31 18.06
N ASP A 10 6.18 -18.29 17.17
CA ASP A 10 5.99 -18.02 15.74
C ASP A 10 5.04 -19.01 15.08
N ARG A 11 5.15 -20.29 15.41
CA ARG A 11 4.29 -21.32 14.87
C ARG A 11 2.83 -21.18 15.33
N TYR A 12 2.59 -20.92 16.61
CA TYR A 12 1.23 -20.69 17.12
C TYR A 12 0.65 -19.40 16.54
N ALA A 13 1.43 -18.33 16.49
CA ALA A 13 1.02 -17.06 15.88
C ALA A 13 0.62 -17.25 14.42
N GLN A 14 1.41 -18.01 13.65
CA GLN A 14 1.10 -18.32 12.26
C GLN A 14 -0.16 -19.18 12.13
N ALA A 15 -0.34 -20.22 12.96
CA ALA A 15 -1.51 -21.08 12.93
C ALA A 15 -2.80 -20.30 13.27
N ILE A 16 -2.73 -19.35 14.19
CA ILE A 16 -3.85 -18.47 14.54
C ILE A 16 -4.17 -17.53 13.37
N ARG A 17 -3.17 -16.85 12.82
CA ARG A 17 -3.35 -15.90 11.69
C ARG A 17 -3.82 -16.57 10.40
N SER A 18 -3.38 -17.80 10.14
CA SER A 18 -3.81 -18.57 8.97
C SER A 18 -5.21 -19.21 9.12
N GLY A 19 -5.83 -19.10 10.31
CA GLY A 19 -7.12 -19.71 10.59
C GLY A 19 -7.05 -21.23 10.89
N GLN A 20 -5.86 -21.84 10.91
CA GLN A 20 -5.69 -23.24 11.34
C GLN A 20 -6.10 -23.42 12.80
N LEU A 21 -5.91 -22.39 13.63
CA LEU A 21 -6.47 -22.28 14.96
C LEU A 21 -7.52 -21.16 14.94
N PRO A 22 -8.80 -21.47 14.68
CA PRO A 22 -9.84 -20.46 14.56
C PRO A 22 -10.13 -19.76 15.89
N ALA A 23 -10.74 -18.57 15.81
CA ALA A 23 -11.19 -17.81 16.97
C ALA A 23 -12.05 -18.67 17.90
N GLY A 24 -11.87 -18.47 19.21
CA GLY A 24 -12.53 -19.29 20.25
C GLY A 24 -11.90 -20.66 20.49
N SER A 25 -10.91 -21.08 19.68
CA SER A 25 -10.19 -22.33 19.93
C SER A 25 -9.46 -22.27 21.26
N ARG A 26 -9.62 -23.33 22.06
CA ARG A 26 -8.87 -23.47 23.31
C ARG A 26 -7.46 -24.01 23.02
N LEU A 27 -6.44 -23.30 23.46
CA LEU A 27 -5.06 -23.76 23.38
C LEU A 27 -4.77 -24.85 24.42
N PRO A 28 -3.74 -25.71 24.19
CA PRO A 28 -3.31 -26.72 25.16
C PRO A 28 -3.00 -26.07 26.51
N THR A 29 -3.08 -26.82 27.61
CA THR A 29 -2.63 -26.30 28.90
C THR A 29 -1.12 -26.08 28.88
N HIS A 30 -0.60 -25.21 29.76
CA HIS A 30 0.85 -24.97 29.87
C HIS A 30 1.66 -26.28 30.05
N ARG A 31 1.11 -27.25 30.80
CA ARG A 31 1.73 -28.58 31.00
C ARG A 31 1.71 -29.40 29.70
N THR A 32 0.60 -29.40 29.01
CA THR A 32 0.46 -30.12 27.73
C THR A 32 1.37 -29.54 26.66
N LEU A 33 1.44 -28.18 26.57
CA LEU A 33 2.36 -27.50 25.66
C LEU A 33 3.82 -27.82 26.01
N ALA A 34 4.18 -27.75 27.29
CA ALA A 34 5.54 -28.05 27.76
C ALA A 34 5.97 -29.47 27.39
N ALA A 35 5.11 -30.43 27.59
CA ALA A 35 5.36 -31.84 27.23
C ALA A 35 5.46 -32.07 25.72
N GLY A 36 4.51 -31.53 24.94
CA GLY A 36 4.48 -31.68 23.47
C GLY A 36 5.67 -31.03 22.77
N GLU A 37 6.09 -29.86 23.23
CA GLU A 37 7.21 -29.11 22.67
C GLU A 37 8.57 -29.44 23.29
N ARG A 38 8.59 -30.30 24.31
CA ARG A 38 9.79 -30.63 25.09
C ARG A 38 10.52 -29.40 25.63
N ILE A 39 9.78 -28.47 26.23
CA ILE A 39 10.25 -27.25 26.87
C ILE A 39 9.88 -27.24 28.36
N SER A 40 10.50 -26.39 29.15
CA SER A 40 10.11 -26.25 30.56
C SER A 40 8.73 -25.60 30.72
N LEU A 41 8.07 -25.84 31.85
CA LEU A 41 6.79 -25.19 32.16
C LEU A 41 6.90 -23.66 32.19
N ALA A 42 8.01 -23.14 32.71
CA ALA A 42 8.31 -21.70 32.70
C ALA A 42 8.43 -21.15 31.26
N THR A 43 9.03 -21.94 30.35
CA THR A 43 9.12 -21.58 28.93
C THR A 43 7.75 -21.61 28.27
N ALA A 44 6.89 -22.60 28.57
CA ALA A 44 5.52 -22.64 28.06
C ALA A 44 4.69 -21.44 28.57
N THR A 45 4.84 -21.07 29.84
CA THR A 45 4.22 -19.86 30.39
C THR A 45 4.67 -18.61 29.67
N ARG A 46 5.95 -18.52 29.32
CA ARG A 46 6.50 -17.39 28.54
C ARG A 46 5.91 -17.36 27.12
N VAL A 47 5.73 -18.53 26.46
CA VAL A 47 5.07 -18.63 25.15
C VAL A 47 3.66 -18.05 25.21
N TYR A 48 2.85 -18.45 26.17
CA TYR A 48 1.48 -17.94 26.32
C TYR A 48 1.43 -16.46 26.63
N ARG A 49 2.30 -15.97 27.51
CA ARG A 49 2.39 -14.55 27.82
C ARG A 49 2.74 -13.73 26.56
N GLU A 50 3.68 -14.21 25.74
CA GLU A 50 4.07 -13.52 24.51
C GLU A 50 2.94 -13.52 23.47
N LEU A 51 2.20 -14.62 23.32
CA LEU A 51 1.00 -14.67 22.46
C LEU A 51 -0.13 -13.77 22.99
N GLU A 52 -0.27 -13.61 24.31
CA GLU A 52 -1.23 -12.70 24.93
C GLU A 52 -0.79 -11.21 24.75
N GLU A 53 0.48 -10.91 24.92
CA GLU A 53 1.08 -9.59 24.65
C GLU A 53 0.98 -9.21 23.16
N MET A 54 0.99 -10.19 22.26
CA MET A 54 0.68 -10.02 20.81
C MET A 54 -0.82 -9.84 20.52
N GLY A 55 -1.68 -9.96 21.53
CA GLY A 55 -3.14 -9.86 21.38
C GLY A 55 -3.80 -11.05 20.66
N LEU A 56 -3.07 -12.15 20.42
CA LEU A 56 -3.55 -13.32 19.68
C LEU A 56 -4.41 -14.25 20.54
N VAL A 57 -4.20 -14.24 21.84
CA VAL A 57 -4.93 -15.11 22.78
C VAL A 57 -5.36 -14.33 24.02
N SER A 58 -6.32 -14.86 24.77
CA SER A 58 -6.73 -14.34 26.06
C SER A 58 -6.80 -15.46 27.09
N GLY A 59 -6.26 -15.23 28.28
CA GLY A 59 -6.38 -16.12 29.43
C GLY A 59 -7.72 -15.90 30.15
N GLU A 60 -8.53 -16.93 30.30
CA GLU A 60 -9.72 -16.93 31.14
C GLU A 60 -9.47 -17.72 32.41
N THR A 61 -9.53 -17.07 33.56
CA THR A 61 -9.25 -17.70 34.87
C THR A 61 -10.14 -18.94 35.08
N GLY A 62 -9.51 -20.08 35.31
CA GLY A 62 -10.20 -21.35 35.50
C GLY A 62 -10.70 -22.07 34.23
N ARG A 63 -10.71 -21.40 33.07
CA ARG A 63 -11.22 -21.97 31.81
C ARG A 63 -10.13 -22.30 30.80
N GLY A 64 -9.01 -21.58 30.82
CA GLY A 64 -7.88 -21.81 29.91
C GLY A 64 -7.50 -20.60 29.09
N THR A 65 -6.62 -20.80 28.10
CA THR A 65 -6.23 -19.79 27.13
C THR A 65 -6.93 -20.03 25.81
N PHE A 66 -7.57 -19.01 25.25
CA PHE A 66 -8.35 -19.09 24.03
C PHE A 66 -7.80 -18.16 22.96
N VAL A 67 -7.87 -18.61 21.71
CA VAL A 67 -7.60 -17.76 20.55
C VAL A 67 -8.63 -16.63 20.54
N ARG A 68 -8.15 -15.39 20.55
CA ARG A 68 -9.04 -14.24 20.44
C ARG A 68 -9.69 -14.22 19.05
N ASP A 69 -10.88 -13.68 18.99
CA ASP A 69 -11.45 -13.29 17.72
C ASP A 69 -10.59 -12.14 17.17
N LEU A 70 -9.68 -12.52 16.28
CA LEU A 70 -8.87 -11.60 15.52
C LEU A 70 -9.64 -11.08 14.29
N SER A 71 -10.94 -11.35 14.20
CA SER A 71 -11.83 -10.60 13.34
C SER A 71 -11.93 -9.16 13.87
N LEU A 72 -10.78 -8.54 13.93
CA LEU A 72 -10.71 -7.13 13.55
C LEU A 72 -11.47 -7.08 12.23
N PRO A 73 -12.35 -6.09 12.04
CA PRO A 73 -13.06 -5.97 10.78
C PRO A 73 -12.05 -6.20 9.66
N PRO A 74 -12.39 -7.00 8.63
CA PRO A 74 -11.47 -7.34 7.57
C PRO A 74 -10.85 -6.05 7.06
N GLY A 75 -9.53 -5.92 7.17
CA GLY A 75 -8.85 -4.69 6.80
C GLY A 75 -7.97 -4.04 7.89
N HIS A 76 -7.69 -4.71 8.99
CA HIS A 76 -6.76 -4.16 9.99
C HIS A 76 -5.42 -3.83 9.33
N GLY A 77 -5.09 -2.53 9.25
CA GLY A 77 -3.96 -2.00 8.46
C GLY A 77 -4.27 -1.71 6.99
N VAL A 78 -5.46 -2.03 6.48
CA VAL A 78 -5.93 -1.73 5.11
C VAL A 78 -7.14 -0.81 5.14
N ASP A 79 -8.04 -0.96 6.11
CA ASP A 79 -9.20 -0.08 6.25
C ASP A 79 -8.87 1.12 7.11
N GLN A 80 -9.28 2.28 6.62
CA GLN A 80 -9.30 3.51 7.39
C GLN A 80 -10.38 3.37 8.48
N GLN A 81 -10.04 2.72 9.59
CA GLN A 81 -10.87 2.87 10.79
C GLN A 81 -10.87 4.35 11.15
N VAL A 82 -12.02 4.87 11.55
CA VAL A 82 -12.09 6.19 12.18
C VAL A 82 -11.19 6.11 13.41
N VAL A 83 -9.95 6.53 13.24
CA VAL A 83 -9.01 6.67 14.35
C VAL A 83 -9.68 7.67 15.30
N ALA A 84 -9.86 7.30 16.56
CA ALA A 84 -10.45 8.20 17.53
C ALA A 84 -9.71 9.54 17.46
N ALA A 85 -10.42 10.66 17.62
CA ALA A 85 -9.90 12.01 17.39
C ALA A 85 -8.66 12.35 18.25
N ASP A 86 -8.39 11.55 19.29
CA ASP A 86 -7.26 11.68 20.23
C ASP A 86 -6.08 10.73 19.91
N VAL A 87 -6.13 10.00 18.80
CA VAL A 87 -5.04 9.10 18.36
C VAL A 87 -4.23 9.74 17.24
N VAL A 88 -2.92 9.75 17.40
CA VAL A 88 -1.96 10.16 16.36
C VAL A 88 -1.86 9.06 15.30
N ASP A 89 -2.31 9.32 14.09
CA ASP A 89 -2.34 8.35 13.01
C ASP A 89 -1.02 8.33 12.22
N LEU A 90 -0.16 7.36 12.54
CA LEU A 90 1.02 7.01 11.75
C LEU A 90 0.79 5.73 10.91
N ASN A 91 -0.48 5.31 10.74
CA ASN A 91 -0.84 4.12 9.98
C ASN A 91 -1.20 4.45 8.54
N PHE A 92 -1.98 5.50 8.28
CA PHE A 92 -2.44 5.86 6.93
C PHE A 92 -1.74 7.11 6.38
N ASN A 93 -1.64 7.20 5.04
CA ASN A 93 -1.11 8.37 4.35
C ASN A 93 -2.22 9.11 3.60
N TYR A 94 -2.69 10.20 4.19
CA TYR A 94 -3.57 11.19 3.56
C TYR A 94 -3.00 12.60 3.75
N PRO A 95 -1.84 12.88 3.14
CA PRO A 95 -1.18 14.17 3.31
C PRO A 95 -2.10 15.30 2.84
N SER A 96 -2.29 16.31 3.67
CA SER A 96 -3.06 17.51 3.38
C SER A 96 -2.16 18.74 3.49
N LEU A 97 -2.49 19.79 2.72
CA LEU A 97 -1.86 21.11 2.79
C LEU A 97 -2.90 22.13 3.25
N PRO A 98 -2.53 23.14 4.03
CA PRO A 98 -3.47 24.13 4.57
C PRO A 98 -4.32 24.84 3.50
N GLU A 99 -3.73 25.16 2.35
CA GLU A 99 -4.38 25.95 1.28
C GLU A 99 -5.37 25.15 0.42
N GLN A 100 -5.43 23.82 0.56
CA GLN A 100 -6.26 23.00 -0.31
C GLN A 100 -7.77 23.26 -0.16
N GLY A 101 -8.21 23.61 1.04
CA GLY A 101 -9.61 23.94 1.30
C GLY A 101 -10.06 25.21 0.55
N ASP A 102 -9.24 26.23 0.51
CA ASP A 102 -9.55 27.48 -0.18
C ASP A 102 -9.50 27.29 -1.71
N ALA A 103 -8.53 26.55 -2.20
CA ALA A 103 -8.46 26.18 -3.62
C ALA A 103 -9.69 25.40 -4.06
N LEU A 104 -10.17 24.46 -3.23
CA LEU A 104 -11.39 23.70 -3.52
C LEU A 104 -12.65 24.61 -3.54
N ARG A 105 -12.79 25.52 -2.58
CA ARG A 105 -13.90 26.50 -2.58
C ARG A 105 -13.93 27.33 -3.85
N GLU A 106 -12.75 27.81 -4.28
CA GLU A 106 -12.65 28.63 -5.49
C GLU A 106 -12.98 27.81 -6.74
N ALA A 107 -12.45 26.62 -6.87
CA ALA A 107 -12.76 25.73 -8.01
C ALA A 107 -14.26 25.40 -8.10
N LEU A 108 -14.92 25.14 -6.96
CA LEU A 108 -16.36 24.89 -6.92
C LEU A 108 -17.18 26.13 -7.32
N ARG A 109 -16.74 27.36 -6.95
CA ARG A 109 -17.39 28.60 -7.40
C ARG A 109 -17.28 28.77 -8.91
N GLN A 110 -16.07 28.57 -9.45
CA GLN A 110 -15.80 28.67 -10.89
C GLN A 110 -16.65 27.65 -11.67
N LEU A 111 -16.70 26.42 -11.17
CA LEU A 111 -17.51 25.37 -11.78
C LEU A 111 -19.01 25.68 -11.74
N ALA A 112 -19.52 26.25 -10.65
CA ALA A 112 -20.90 26.68 -10.52
C ALA A 112 -21.26 27.85 -11.46
N MET A 113 -20.26 28.66 -11.83
CA MET A 113 -20.41 29.76 -12.78
C MET A 113 -20.20 29.36 -14.24
N ALA A 114 -19.75 28.13 -14.50
CA ALA A 114 -19.50 27.62 -15.85
C ALA A 114 -20.81 27.49 -16.63
N GLY A 115 -20.79 27.81 -17.92
CA GLY A 115 -21.98 27.84 -18.78
C GLY A 115 -22.60 26.48 -19.13
N ASP A 116 -21.92 25.37 -18.83
CA ASP A 116 -22.37 24.01 -19.19
C ASP A 116 -22.54 23.10 -17.96
N ILE A 117 -23.06 23.66 -16.85
CA ILE A 117 -23.24 22.91 -15.61
C ILE A 117 -24.20 21.72 -15.78
N ASP A 118 -25.21 21.85 -16.64
CA ASP A 118 -26.20 20.80 -16.90
C ASP A 118 -25.59 19.54 -17.53
N SER A 119 -24.42 19.65 -18.15
CA SER A 119 -23.71 18.49 -18.72
C SER A 119 -23.25 17.50 -17.64
N HIS A 120 -23.05 17.97 -16.40
CA HIS A 120 -22.68 17.12 -15.27
C HIS A 120 -23.87 16.28 -14.73
N LEU A 121 -25.10 16.60 -15.11
CA LEU A 121 -26.30 15.83 -14.76
C LEU A 121 -26.56 14.64 -15.70
N ARG A 122 -25.77 14.50 -16.76
CA ARG A 122 -25.98 13.47 -17.79
C ARG A 122 -24.90 12.40 -17.72
N TYR A 123 -25.25 11.18 -18.15
CA TYR A 123 -24.25 10.14 -18.35
C TYR A 123 -23.19 10.59 -19.35
N GLN A 124 -21.96 10.20 -19.04
CA GLN A 124 -20.79 10.49 -19.85
C GLN A 124 -20.17 9.18 -20.36
N PRO A 125 -19.25 9.21 -21.34
CA PRO A 125 -18.52 8.02 -21.77
C PRO A 125 -17.86 7.30 -20.59
N HIS A 126 -17.88 5.97 -20.60
CA HIS A 126 -17.35 5.14 -19.53
C HIS A 126 -15.87 5.43 -19.22
N ALA A 127 -15.09 5.73 -20.26
CA ALA A 127 -13.67 6.13 -20.12
C ALA A 127 -13.47 7.58 -19.65
N GLY A 128 -14.52 8.38 -19.53
CA GLY A 128 -14.46 9.83 -19.34
C GLY A 128 -14.50 10.61 -20.65
N ARG A 129 -14.72 11.91 -20.58
CA ARG A 129 -14.77 12.81 -21.75
C ARG A 129 -13.41 12.86 -22.44
N LEU A 130 -13.38 12.85 -23.78
CA LEU A 130 -12.12 12.87 -24.54
C LEU A 130 -11.28 14.12 -24.23
N ALA A 131 -11.90 15.29 -24.07
CA ALA A 131 -11.19 16.51 -23.70
C ALA A 131 -10.51 16.41 -22.33
N GLU A 132 -11.18 15.83 -21.33
CA GLU A 132 -10.60 15.59 -20.01
C GLU A 132 -9.44 14.57 -20.06
N ARG A 133 -9.61 13.50 -20.86
CA ARG A 133 -8.55 12.51 -21.09
C ARG A 133 -7.33 13.11 -21.76
N ASP A 134 -7.52 14.05 -22.70
CA ASP A 134 -6.44 14.77 -23.37
C ASP A 134 -5.67 15.69 -22.39
N ILE A 135 -6.38 16.45 -21.55
CA ILE A 135 -5.76 17.29 -20.50
C ILE A 135 -4.92 16.39 -19.56
N ILE A 136 -5.46 15.26 -19.12
CA ILE A 136 -4.77 14.32 -18.25
C ILE A 136 -3.57 13.69 -18.97
N ALA A 137 -3.72 13.28 -20.24
CA ALA A 137 -2.63 12.70 -21.03
C ALA A 137 -1.45 13.69 -21.15
N ARG A 138 -1.73 14.95 -21.47
CA ARG A 138 -0.70 16.03 -21.51
C ARG A 138 -0.03 16.22 -20.16
N HIS A 139 -0.80 16.23 -19.07
CA HIS A 139 -0.26 16.34 -17.70
C HIS A 139 0.67 15.17 -17.34
N LEU A 140 0.35 13.95 -17.77
CA LEU A 140 1.14 12.75 -17.49
C LEU A 140 2.35 12.60 -18.41
N THR A 141 2.43 13.38 -19.49
CA THR A 141 3.55 13.35 -20.44
C THR A 141 4.86 13.73 -19.75
N CYS A 142 5.86 12.89 -19.91
CA CYS A 142 7.23 13.13 -19.44
C CYS A 142 8.23 12.54 -20.46
N GLN A 143 9.53 12.69 -20.19
CA GLN A 143 10.55 12.13 -21.06
C GLN A 143 10.32 10.64 -21.27
N HIS A 144 10.23 10.22 -22.53
CA HIS A 144 10.00 8.83 -22.97
C HIS A 144 8.60 8.23 -22.64
N PHE A 145 7.65 9.06 -22.20
CA PHE A 145 6.27 8.62 -21.98
C PHE A 145 5.29 9.73 -22.35
N ALA A 146 4.53 9.50 -23.42
CA ALA A 146 3.48 10.41 -23.91
C ALA A 146 2.24 9.56 -24.23
N PRO A 147 1.31 9.43 -23.28
CA PRO A 147 0.11 8.64 -23.49
C PRO A 147 -0.83 9.31 -24.49
N ASP A 148 -1.43 8.52 -25.36
CA ASP A 148 -2.53 8.95 -26.21
C ASP A 148 -3.82 9.07 -25.38
N ALA A 149 -4.55 10.15 -25.53
CA ALA A 149 -5.83 10.39 -24.87
C ALA A 149 -6.84 9.24 -25.11
N GLU A 150 -6.77 8.58 -26.26
CA GLU A 150 -7.61 7.44 -26.55
C GLU A 150 -7.35 6.24 -25.62
N ASN A 151 -6.14 6.11 -25.09
CA ASN A 151 -5.72 5.04 -24.18
C ASN A 151 -5.87 5.38 -22.71
N VAL A 152 -6.32 6.60 -22.39
CA VAL A 152 -6.59 7.08 -21.03
C VAL A 152 -8.02 6.74 -20.62
N LEU A 153 -8.20 6.15 -19.43
CA LEU A 153 -9.50 5.92 -18.80
C LEU A 153 -9.50 6.60 -17.42
N ILE A 154 -10.50 7.42 -17.14
CA ILE A 154 -10.69 8.10 -15.88
C ILE A 154 -11.45 7.18 -14.92
N VAL A 155 -10.93 6.99 -13.71
CA VAL A 155 -11.48 6.05 -12.72
C VAL A 155 -11.56 6.71 -11.33
N ASN A 156 -12.28 6.08 -10.40
CA ASN A 156 -12.50 6.60 -9.04
C ASN A 156 -11.29 6.34 -8.11
N GLY A 157 -10.13 6.91 -8.45
CA GLY A 157 -8.86 6.71 -7.77
C GLY A 157 -8.10 5.46 -8.25
N ALA A 158 -6.80 5.39 -7.92
CA ALA A 158 -5.93 4.31 -8.37
C ALA A 158 -6.43 2.92 -7.93
N GLN A 159 -6.99 2.77 -6.72
CA GLN A 159 -7.54 1.49 -6.26
C GLN A 159 -8.68 0.98 -7.15
N HIS A 160 -9.55 1.87 -7.63
CA HIS A 160 -10.57 1.52 -8.61
C HIS A 160 -9.94 1.15 -9.97
N GLY A 161 -8.90 1.88 -10.39
CA GLY A 161 -8.15 1.54 -11.60
C GLY A 161 -7.52 0.13 -11.54
N LEU A 162 -6.92 -0.24 -10.40
CA LEU A 162 -6.42 -1.59 -10.16
C LEU A 162 -7.55 -2.63 -10.21
N ALA A 163 -8.69 -2.34 -9.57
CA ALA A 163 -9.85 -3.23 -9.59
C ALA A 163 -10.39 -3.45 -11.01
N MET A 164 -10.51 -2.39 -11.79
CA MET A 164 -10.96 -2.48 -13.19
C MET A 164 -9.99 -3.26 -14.08
N THR A 165 -8.68 -3.09 -13.84
CA THR A 165 -7.63 -3.85 -14.51
C THR A 165 -7.71 -5.34 -14.18
N VAL A 166 -7.83 -5.67 -12.91
CA VAL A 166 -7.98 -7.07 -12.45
C VAL A 166 -9.27 -7.69 -13.00
N MET A 167 -10.40 -7.02 -12.84
CA MET A 167 -11.71 -7.50 -13.30
C MET A 167 -11.77 -7.70 -14.83
N GLY A 168 -11.14 -6.80 -15.57
CA GLY A 168 -11.15 -6.84 -17.04
C GLY A 168 -10.19 -7.87 -17.64
N LEU A 169 -9.02 -8.08 -17.01
CA LEU A 169 -7.89 -8.77 -17.66
C LEU A 169 -7.47 -10.08 -16.99
N LEU A 170 -7.87 -10.32 -15.76
CA LEU A 170 -7.49 -11.51 -14.99
C LEU A 170 -8.72 -12.37 -14.68
N ARG A 171 -8.48 -13.61 -14.35
CA ARG A 171 -9.51 -14.61 -14.00
C ARG A 171 -9.22 -15.22 -12.62
N PRO A 172 -10.23 -15.68 -11.88
CA PRO A 172 -10.04 -16.46 -10.68
C PRO A 172 -9.05 -17.61 -10.90
N GLY A 173 -8.08 -17.76 -9.99
CA GLY A 173 -7.01 -18.73 -10.09
C GLY A 173 -5.79 -18.28 -10.91
N ASP A 174 -5.82 -17.11 -11.57
CA ASP A 174 -4.62 -16.58 -12.22
C ASP A 174 -3.55 -16.25 -11.17
N VAL A 175 -2.30 -16.59 -11.51
CA VAL A 175 -1.13 -16.31 -10.68
C VAL A 175 -0.58 -14.94 -11.03
N VAL A 176 -0.48 -14.08 -10.03
CA VAL A 176 0.12 -12.74 -10.14
C VAL A 176 1.38 -12.69 -9.29
N ALA A 177 2.51 -12.44 -9.93
CA ALA A 177 3.77 -12.21 -9.25
C ALA A 177 3.73 -10.81 -8.61
N VAL A 178 4.11 -10.71 -7.34
CA VAL A 178 4.16 -9.45 -6.58
C VAL A 178 5.39 -9.43 -5.69
N ASP A 179 5.84 -8.25 -5.30
CA ASP A 179 6.90 -8.12 -4.31
C ASP A 179 6.48 -8.81 -3.00
N ALA A 180 7.40 -9.51 -2.33
CA ALA A 180 7.12 -10.23 -1.08
C ALA A 180 6.54 -9.32 0.02
N LEU A 181 6.88 -8.03 -0.02
CA LEU A 181 6.21 -6.95 0.69
C LEU A 181 5.59 -6.04 -0.38
N THR A 182 4.27 -5.95 -0.43
CA THR A 182 3.55 -5.23 -1.48
C THR A 182 2.41 -4.38 -0.92
N TYR A 183 1.81 -3.56 -1.73
CA TYR A 183 0.68 -2.72 -1.32
C TYR A 183 -0.49 -3.57 -0.82
N SER A 184 -0.92 -3.32 0.41
CA SER A 184 -1.99 -4.07 1.07
C SER A 184 -3.32 -4.03 0.32
N GLY A 185 -3.66 -2.89 -0.32
CA GLY A 185 -4.88 -2.76 -1.12
C GLY A 185 -4.91 -3.67 -2.34
N PHE A 186 -3.75 -4.00 -2.93
CA PHE A 186 -3.69 -5.00 -4.00
C PHE A 186 -3.88 -6.43 -3.47
N LYS A 187 -3.36 -6.74 -2.27
CA LYS A 187 -3.60 -8.05 -1.63
C LYS A 187 -5.09 -8.29 -1.37
N VAL A 188 -5.80 -7.29 -0.84
CA VAL A 188 -7.25 -7.38 -0.60
C VAL A 188 -7.98 -7.58 -1.93
N LEU A 189 -7.61 -6.81 -2.96
CA LEU A 189 -8.19 -6.94 -4.29
C LEU A 189 -7.97 -8.35 -4.86
N ALA A 190 -6.75 -8.87 -4.77
CA ALA A 190 -6.41 -10.21 -5.24
C ALA A 190 -7.23 -11.30 -4.52
N ALA A 191 -7.40 -11.18 -3.20
CA ALA A 191 -8.23 -12.11 -2.42
C ALA A 191 -9.69 -12.07 -2.85
N LEU A 192 -10.27 -10.89 -3.06
CA LEU A 192 -11.65 -10.70 -3.51
C LEU A 192 -11.91 -11.30 -4.91
N TYR A 193 -10.90 -11.25 -5.78
CA TYR A 193 -10.97 -11.80 -7.15
C TYR A 193 -10.42 -13.21 -7.26
N HIS A 194 -10.13 -13.86 -6.12
CA HIS A 194 -9.59 -15.22 -6.07
C HIS A 194 -8.34 -15.42 -6.91
N LEU A 195 -7.46 -14.42 -6.94
CA LEU A 195 -6.15 -14.52 -7.57
C LEU A 195 -5.15 -15.18 -6.63
N GLU A 196 -4.19 -15.89 -7.17
CA GLU A 196 -3.06 -16.41 -6.42
C GLU A 196 -1.89 -15.41 -6.48
N LEU A 197 -1.42 -14.94 -5.33
CA LEU A 197 -0.23 -14.09 -5.28
C LEU A 197 1.03 -14.93 -5.08
N ALA A 198 1.99 -14.77 -5.98
CA ALA A 198 3.30 -15.40 -5.89
C ALA A 198 4.37 -14.36 -5.52
N ALA A 199 5.00 -14.56 -4.36
CA ALA A 199 5.94 -13.61 -3.80
C ALA A 199 7.29 -13.61 -4.54
N ILE A 200 7.75 -12.44 -4.97
CA ILE A 200 9.10 -12.17 -5.46
C ILE A 200 9.91 -11.63 -4.27
N PRO A 201 11.04 -12.25 -3.89
CA PRO A 201 11.89 -11.75 -2.82
C PRO A 201 12.29 -10.29 -3.02
N CYS A 202 12.21 -9.49 -1.96
CA CYS A 202 12.64 -8.10 -1.94
C CYS A 202 14.15 -8.03 -1.64
N ARG A 203 14.88 -7.24 -2.45
CA ARG A 203 16.25 -6.81 -2.20
C ARG A 203 16.25 -5.35 -1.77
N PRO A 204 17.34 -4.81 -1.24
CA PRO A 204 17.38 -3.39 -0.81
C PRO A 204 16.98 -2.39 -1.91
N GLU A 205 17.27 -2.71 -3.17
CA GLU A 205 17.08 -1.82 -4.32
C GLU A 205 15.86 -2.16 -5.20
N GLY A 206 15.08 -3.19 -4.84
CA GLY A 206 13.93 -3.62 -5.64
C GLY A 206 13.67 -5.12 -5.59
N PRO A 207 12.79 -5.64 -6.47
CA PRO A 207 12.49 -7.07 -6.55
C PRO A 207 13.68 -7.88 -7.11
N ASP A 208 13.78 -9.13 -6.68
CA ASP A 208 14.70 -10.09 -7.27
C ASP A 208 14.17 -10.60 -8.62
N LEU A 209 14.59 -9.95 -9.72
CA LEU A 209 14.14 -10.31 -11.06
C LEU A 209 14.61 -11.72 -11.52
N ARG A 210 15.68 -12.27 -10.93
CA ARG A 210 16.09 -13.65 -11.18
C ARG A 210 15.10 -14.63 -10.55
N ALA A 211 14.62 -14.32 -9.36
CA ALA A 211 13.57 -15.12 -8.72
C ALA A 211 12.26 -15.05 -9.52
N LEU A 212 11.90 -13.89 -10.08
CA LEU A 212 10.76 -13.76 -10.99
C LEU A 212 10.93 -14.64 -12.24
N GLN A 213 12.11 -14.62 -12.86
CA GLN A 213 12.40 -15.47 -14.02
C GLN A 213 12.25 -16.96 -13.68
N THR A 214 12.81 -17.38 -12.55
CA THR A 214 12.68 -18.78 -12.08
C THR A 214 11.23 -19.14 -11.83
N LEU A 215 10.46 -18.26 -11.20
CA LEU A 215 9.03 -18.45 -10.96
C LEU A 215 8.26 -18.67 -12.27
N CYS A 216 8.53 -17.86 -13.31
CA CYS A 216 7.88 -17.97 -14.61
C CYS A 216 8.27 -19.25 -15.38
N GLN A 217 9.46 -19.82 -15.11
CA GLN A 217 9.89 -21.11 -15.67
C GLN A 217 9.20 -22.30 -14.98
N GLN A 218 8.89 -22.18 -13.71
CA GLN A 218 8.31 -23.27 -12.90
C GLN A 218 6.78 -23.33 -12.97
N ARG A 219 6.13 -22.19 -13.23
CA ARG A 219 4.67 -22.10 -13.24
C ARG A 219 4.18 -20.99 -14.15
N ARG A 220 2.93 -21.12 -14.61
CA ARG A 220 2.30 -20.13 -15.46
C ARG A 220 1.91 -18.89 -14.64
N VAL A 221 2.78 -17.88 -14.67
CA VAL A 221 2.47 -16.54 -14.16
C VAL A 221 1.70 -15.75 -15.22
N ARG A 222 0.60 -15.12 -14.85
CA ARG A 222 -0.24 -14.34 -15.78
C ARG A 222 0.14 -12.87 -15.82
N ALA A 223 0.46 -12.31 -14.65
CA ALA A 223 0.79 -10.91 -14.53
C ALA A 223 1.87 -10.68 -13.46
N VAL A 224 2.50 -9.53 -13.54
CA VAL A 224 3.31 -8.96 -12.45
C VAL A 224 2.70 -7.62 -12.04
N TYR A 225 2.42 -7.46 -10.74
CA TYR A 225 2.07 -6.19 -10.13
C TYR A 225 3.29 -5.59 -9.46
N THR A 226 3.57 -4.33 -9.71
CA THR A 226 4.75 -3.64 -9.16
C THR A 226 4.48 -2.16 -8.92
N MET A 227 5.18 -1.59 -7.92
CA MET A 227 5.26 -0.16 -7.66
C MET A 227 6.70 0.31 -7.89
N PRO A 228 7.11 0.61 -9.13
CA PRO A 228 8.50 0.88 -9.46
C PRO A 228 9.00 2.26 -8.98
N THR A 229 8.10 3.15 -8.53
CA THR A 229 8.44 4.49 -8.03
C THR A 229 7.79 4.74 -6.68
N LEU A 230 8.59 4.89 -5.63
CA LEU A 230 8.18 4.98 -4.22
C LEU A 230 7.32 3.79 -3.80
N HIS A 231 7.94 2.63 -3.85
CA HIS A 231 7.32 1.37 -3.48
C HIS A 231 6.75 1.40 -2.05
N ASN A 232 5.50 1.03 -1.88
CA ASN A 232 4.88 0.90 -0.54
C ASN A 232 4.87 -0.58 -0.12
N PRO A 233 5.64 -0.99 0.94
CA PRO A 233 6.11 -0.11 2.03
C PRO A 233 7.59 0.31 2.01
N LEU A 234 8.43 -0.16 1.07
CA LEU A 234 9.89 -0.08 1.18
C LEU A 234 10.50 1.23 0.64
N GLY A 235 9.73 2.06 -0.06
CA GLY A 235 10.18 3.37 -0.53
C GLY A 235 11.17 3.34 -1.70
N TRP A 236 11.54 2.20 -2.27
CA TRP A 236 12.48 2.16 -3.38
C TRP A 236 11.97 2.85 -4.64
N VAL A 237 12.92 3.25 -5.49
CA VAL A 237 12.67 3.72 -6.85
C VAL A 237 13.56 2.89 -7.78
N LEU A 238 12.96 2.04 -8.61
CA LEU A 238 13.70 1.20 -9.55
C LEU A 238 14.42 2.07 -10.57
N ASN A 239 15.68 1.76 -10.81
CA ASN A 239 16.48 2.43 -11.83
C ASN A 239 16.07 2.00 -13.25
N THR A 240 16.60 2.69 -14.27
CA THR A 240 16.32 2.42 -15.69
C THR A 240 16.61 0.99 -16.09
N GLY A 241 17.73 0.43 -15.65
CA GLY A 241 18.13 -0.95 -15.98
C GLY A 241 17.17 -2.00 -15.38
N GLN A 242 16.72 -1.79 -14.15
CA GLN A 242 15.74 -2.69 -13.51
C GLN A 242 14.37 -2.63 -14.21
N ARG A 243 13.93 -1.45 -14.63
CA ARG A 243 12.67 -1.28 -15.37
C ARG A 243 12.72 -1.95 -16.74
N GLN A 244 13.83 -1.79 -17.44
CA GLN A 244 14.07 -2.46 -18.73
C GLN A 244 14.09 -3.98 -18.55
N ALA A 245 14.83 -4.48 -17.56
CA ALA A 245 14.91 -5.93 -17.30
C ALA A 245 13.54 -6.53 -16.95
N LEU A 246 12.71 -5.81 -16.20
CA LEU A 246 11.34 -6.23 -15.91
C LEU A 246 10.49 -6.28 -17.20
N ALA A 247 10.61 -5.27 -18.06
CA ALA A 247 9.91 -5.22 -19.34
C ALA A 247 10.33 -6.38 -20.27
N ASP A 248 11.62 -6.70 -20.30
CA ASP A 248 12.15 -7.80 -21.13
C ASP A 248 11.69 -9.17 -20.60
N LEU A 249 11.70 -9.39 -19.29
CA LEU A 249 11.13 -10.58 -18.68
C LEU A 249 9.64 -10.73 -18.99
N ALA A 250 8.89 -9.63 -18.93
CA ALA A 250 7.47 -9.65 -19.24
C ALA A 250 7.20 -10.01 -20.71
N ARG A 251 8.07 -9.60 -21.66
CA ARG A 251 7.98 -10.04 -23.04
C ARG A 251 8.33 -11.51 -23.20
N GLN A 252 9.41 -11.95 -22.55
CA GLN A 252 9.89 -13.33 -22.64
C GLN A 252 8.85 -14.33 -22.14
N HIS A 253 8.10 -13.99 -21.09
CA HIS A 253 7.15 -14.88 -20.43
C HIS A 253 5.67 -14.52 -20.67
N ASP A 254 5.40 -13.61 -21.61
CA ASP A 254 4.06 -13.11 -21.94
C ASP A 254 3.24 -12.62 -20.73
N LEU A 255 3.91 -11.88 -19.84
CA LEU A 255 3.27 -11.32 -18.65
C LEU A 255 2.54 -10.02 -18.98
N LEU A 256 1.37 -9.82 -18.37
CA LEU A 256 0.79 -8.51 -18.18
C LEU A 256 1.56 -7.77 -17.07
N ILE A 257 1.96 -6.53 -17.30
CA ILE A 257 2.51 -5.67 -16.25
C ILE A 257 1.39 -4.75 -15.74
N ILE A 258 1.15 -4.77 -14.42
CA ILE A 258 0.28 -3.81 -13.74
C ILE A 258 1.21 -2.87 -12.97
N GLU A 259 1.46 -1.70 -13.53
CA GLU A 259 2.33 -0.68 -12.94
C GLU A 259 1.50 0.28 -12.09
N ASP A 260 1.64 0.19 -10.78
CA ASP A 260 1.02 1.13 -9.83
C ASP A 260 1.95 2.31 -9.58
N ALA A 261 1.56 3.46 -10.08
CA ALA A 261 2.30 4.72 -10.00
C ALA A 261 1.64 5.75 -9.06
N ALA A 262 0.90 5.28 -8.04
CA ALA A 262 0.16 6.16 -7.13
C ALA A 262 1.04 7.20 -6.42
N TYR A 263 2.32 6.93 -6.20
CA TYR A 263 3.29 7.83 -5.57
C TYR A 263 4.29 8.46 -6.54
N ALA A 264 4.25 8.10 -7.83
CA ALA A 264 5.31 8.46 -8.79
C ALA A 264 5.54 9.97 -8.93
N ARG A 265 4.46 10.77 -8.82
CA ARG A 265 4.51 12.25 -8.94
C ARG A 265 5.16 12.96 -7.75
N LEU A 266 5.44 12.25 -6.66
CA LEU A 266 6.19 12.78 -5.52
C LEU A 266 7.70 12.81 -5.77
N VAL A 267 8.23 12.00 -6.69
CA VAL A 267 9.64 12.03 -7.07
C VAL A 267 9.85 13.12 -8.13
N SER A 268 10.82 14.01 -7.89
CA SER A 268 11.05 15.17 -8.77
C SER A 268 11.56 14.77 -10.16
N ARG A 269 12.38 13.72 -10.25
CA ARG A 269 12.97 13.22 -11.50
C ARG A 269 13.00 11.70 -11.47
N PRO A 270 11.83 11.04 -11.56
CA PRO A 270 11.80 9.59 -11.61
C PRO A 270 12.38 9.09 -12.92
N PRO A 271 12.96 7.89 -12.96
CA PRO A 271 13.24 7.22 -14.23
C PRO A 271 11.94 7.05 -15.05
N PRO A 272 12.02 6.91 -16.38
CA PRO A 272 10.84 6.67 -17.21
C PRO A 272 10.04 5.48 -16.68
N PRO A 273 8.69 5.53 -16.65
CA PRO A 273 7.87 4.45 -16.12
C PRO A 273 8.06 3.15 -16.93
N VAL A 274 7.73 1.99 -16.33
CA VAL A 274 7.90 0.68 -17.00
C VAL A 274 7.09 0.60 -18.29
N VAL A 275 5.94 1.26 -18.34
CA VAL A 275 5.12 1.37 -19.55
C VAL A 275 5.88 1.96 -20.73
N SER A 276 6.90 2.79 -20.51
CA SER A 276 7.76 3.33 -21.60
C SER A 276 8.60 2.26 -22.27
N TYR A 277 8.92 1.16 -21.57
CA TYR A 277 9.74 0.06 -22.06
C TYR A 277 8.91 -1.09 -22.65
N ALA A 278 7.67 -1.29 -22.18
CA ALA A 278 6.76 -2.34 -22.65
C ALA A 278 5.33 -1.81 -22.80
N PRO A 279 5.09 -0.80 -23.67
CA PRO A 279 3.78 -0.15 -23.79
C PRO A 279 2.68 -1.13 -24.27
N GLU A 280 3.04 -2.18 -24.99
CA GLU A 280 2.11 -3.17 -25.53
C GLU A 280 1.54 -4.13 -24.49
N ARG A 281 2.11 -4.18 -23.27
CA ARG A 281 1.72 -5.13 -22.21
C ARG A 281 1.64 -4.54 -20.81
N THR A 282 1.81 -3.23 -20.67
CA THR A 282 1.75 -2.56 -19.37
C THR A 282 0.45 -1.77 -19.25
N VAL A 283 -0.30 -2.04 -18.20
CA VAL A 283 -1.39 -1.18 -17.73
C VAL A 283 -0.81 -0.30 -16.62
N TYR A 284 -0.74 1.00 -16.89
CA TYR A 284 -0.23 2.00 -15.96
C TYR A 284 -1.40 2.61 -15.18
N VAL A 285 -1.36 2.51 -13.86
CA VAL A 285 -2.40 3.00 -12.97
C VAL A 285 -1.84 4.09 -12.07
N THR A 286 -2.49 5.24 -12.06
CA THR A 286 -2.09 6.36 -11.20
C THR A 286 -3.31 7.13 -10.69
N GLY A 287 -3.10 8.23 -9.97
CA GLY A 287 -4.19 9.07 -9.49
C GLY A 287 -3.70 10.30 -8.75
N PHE A 288 -4.64 11.12 -8.33
CA PHE A 288 -4.38 12.41 -7.69
C PHE A 288 -4.46 12.37 -6.16
N SER A 289 -4.69 11.18 -5.56
CA SER A 289 -4.87 11.04 -4.11
C SER A 289 -3.64 11.41 -3.29
N LYS A 290 -2.42 11.10 -3.77
CA LYS A 290 -1.18 11.27 -2.99
C LYS A 290 -0.47 12.58 -3.28
N ASN A 291 -0.59 13.07 -4.48
CA ASN A 291 0.00 14.34 -4.93
C ASN A 291 -0.95 15.55 -4.76
N ILE A 292 -2.28 15.31 -4.69
CA ILE A 292 -3.28 16.37 -4.47
C ILE A 292 -4.06 16.10 -3.19
N ALA A 293 -5.19 15.40 -3.27
CA ALA A 293 -6.07 15.16 -2.13
C ALA A 293 -6.76 13.80 -2.23
N THR A 294 -6.75 13.06 -1.13
CA THR A 294 -7.29 11.69 -1.08
C THR A 294 -8.81 11.64 -1.27
N GLY A 295 -9.53 12.69 -0.83
CA GLY A 295 -11.00 12.76 -0.90
C GLY A 295 -11.58 13.00 -2.30
N LEU A 296 -10.80 13.53 -3.25
CA LEU A 296 -11.30 13.82 -4.60
C LEU A 296 -11.51 12.56 -5.45
N ARG A 297 -10.85 11.47 -5.12
CA ARG A 297 -11.07 10.15 -5.75
C ARG A 297 -10.99 10.15 -7.27
N VAL A 298 -10.02 10.85 -7.85
CA VAL A 298 -9.73 10.77 -9.29
C VAL A 298 -8.48 9.93 -9.51
N GLY A 299 -8.61 8.94 -10.37
CA GLY A 299 -7.53 8.06 -10.84
C GLY A 299 -7.54 7.95 -12.35
N VAL A 300 -6.49 7.35 -12.86
CA VAL A 300 -6.24 7.19 -14.30
C VAL A 300 -5.68 5.81 -14.56
N VAL A 301 -6.21 5.16 -15.56
CA VAL A 301 -5.64 3.96 -16.17
C VAL A 301 -5.19 4.29 -17.58
N ILE A 302 -3.93 4.00 -17.91
CA ILE A 302 -3.43 4.06 -19.28
C ILE A 302 -3.20 2.63 -19.72
N SER A 303 -3.92 2.22 -20.75
CA SER A 303 -3.99 0.83 -21.19
C SER A 303 -3.56 0.69 -22.63
N PRO A 304 -2.82 -0.38 -22.99
CA PRO A 304 -2.66 -0.73 -24.40
C PRO A 304 -4.03 -0.83 -25.11
N PRO A 305 -4.12 -0.44 -26.38
CA PRO A 305 -5.39 -0.47 -27.12
C PRO A 305 -6.13 -1.82 -27.05
N ARG A 306 -5.38 -2.92 -27.05
CA ARG A 306 -5.92 -4.29 -26.99
C ARG A 306 -6.64 -4.64 -25.69
N TYR A 307 -6.33 -3.96 -24.58
CA TYR A 307 -6.91 -4.23 -23.25
C TYR A 307 -7.98 -3.21 -22.86
N ARG A 308 -8.02 -2.07 -23.56
CA ARG A 308 -8.95 -0.98 -23.26
C ARG A 308 -10.43 -1.43 -23.22
N PRO A 309 -10.96 -2.21 -24.21
CA PRO A 309 -12.36 -2.59 -24.23
C PRO A 309 -12.79 -3.39 -22.99
N GLU A 310 -11.93 -4.26 -22.48
CA GLU A 310 -12.19 -5.08 -21.30
C GLU A 310 -12.21 -4.23 -20.03
N ILE A 311 -11.28 -3.30 -19.87
CA ILE A 311 -11.23 -2.37 -18.73
C ILE A 311 -12.44 -1.42 -18.79
N GLU A 312 -12.79 -0.89 -19.95
CA GLU A 312 -13.95 -0.02 -20.12
C GLU A 312 -15.26 -0.78 -19.82
N ARG A 313 -15.35 -2.05 -20.19
CA ARG A 313 -16.47 -2.93 -19.81
C ARG A 313 -16.56 -3.11 -18.29
N ALA A 314 -15.42 -3.26 -17.59
CA ALA A 314 -15.40 -3.36 -16.14
C ALA A 314 -15.86 -2.05 -15.46
N ILE A 315 -15.46 -0.89 -15.97
CA ILE A 315 -15.95 0.42 -15.51
C ILE A 315 -17.47 0.51 -15.71
N ARG A 316 -17.97 0.17 -16.89
CA ARG A 316 -19.39 0.16 -17.19
C ARG A 316 -20.19 -0.76 -16.25
N ALA A 317 -19.65 -1.94 -15.94
CA ALA A 317 -20.32 -2.93 -15.09
C ALA A 317 -20.34 -2.56 -13.59
N THR A 318 -19.56 -1.57 -13.17
CA THR A 318 -19.40 -1.18 -11.76
C THR A 318 -19.93 0.23 -11.50
N THR A 319 -19.18 1.24 -11.89
CA THR A 319 -19.48 2.66 -11.59
C THR A 319 -20.12 3.40 -12.74
N TRP A 320 -20.24 2.77 -13.89
CA TRP A 320 -20.70 3.36 -15.14
C TRP A 320 -19.71 4.39 -15.73
N ASN A 321 -19.38 5.42 -14.99
CA ASN A 321 -18.31 6.39 -15.25
C ASN A 321 -17.89 7.07 -13.95
N THR A 322 -16.75 7.74 -13.95
CA THR A 322 -16.36 8.62 -12.84
C THR A 322 -17.23 9.89 -12.86
N PRO A 323 -17.69 10.39 -11.69
CA PRO A 323 -18.45 11.64 -11.62
C PRO A 323 -17.69 12.80 -12.26
N THR A 324 -18.26 13.39 -13.32
CA THR A 324 -17.58 14.41 -14.13
C THR A 324 -17.35 15.71 -13.38
N LEU A 325 -18.13 15.99 -12.36
CA LEU A 325 -17.95 17.15 -11.49
C LEU A 325 -16.52 17.19 -10.94
N ILE A 326 -16.00 16.05 -10.49
CA ILE A 326 -14.67 15.96 -9.88
C ILE A 326 -13.57 15.83 -10.93
N SER A 327 -13.80 15.11 -12.03
CA SER A 327 -12.80 15.04 -13.12
C SER A 327 -12.62 16.40 -13.79
N SER A 328 -13.69 17.16 -14.03
CA SER A 328 -13.60 18.53 -14.56
C SER A 328 -12.86 19.47 -13.61
N LEU A 329 -13.08 19.35 -12.29
CA LEU A 329 -12.34 20.14 -11.31
C LEU A 329 -10.83 19.86 -11.37
N ILE A 330 -10.45 18.58 -11.43
CA ILE A 330 -9.03 18.21 -11.58
C ILE A 330 -8.45 18.70 -12.91
N CYS A 331 -9.20 18.62 -13.99
CA CYS A 331 -8.77 19.14 -15.30
C CYS A 331 -8.56 20.65 -15.27
N ALA A 332 -9.48 21.40 -14.67
CA ALA A 332 -9.30 22.83 -14.45
C ALA A 332 -8.04 23.15 -13.64
N TRP A 333 -7.78 22.40 -12.56
CA TRP A 333 -6.56 22.55 -11.75
C TRP A 333 -5.27 22.13 -12.48
N ILE A 334 -5.35 21.24 -13.48
CA ILE A 334 -4.21 20.95 -14.35
C ILE A 334 -3.92 22.14 -15.24
N GLU A 335 -4.94 22.72 -15.87
CA GLU A 335 -4.80 23.79 -16.84
C GLU A 335 -4.39 25.13 -16.20
N ASP A 336 -4.87 25.44 -15.01
CA ASP A 336 -4.50 26.67 -14.27
C ASP A 336 -3.18 26.54 -13.48
N GLY A 337 -2.53 25.36 -13.49
CA GLY A 337 -1.29 25.08 -12.80
C GLY A 337 -1.41 24.75 -11.31
N THR A 338 -2.61 24.67 -10.75
CA THR A 338 -2.84 24.32 -9.34
C THR A 338 -2.33 22.92 -9.00
N VAL A 339 -2.51 21.93 -9.90
CA VAL A 339 -1.94 20.59 -9.72
C VAL A 339 -0.42 20.65 -9.61
N ALA A 340 0.27 21.35 -10.52
CA ALA A 340 1.74 21.45 -10.51
C ALA A 340 2.26 22.14 -9.23
N ARG A 341 1.54 23.15 -8.75
CA ARG A 341 1.84 23.84 -7.49
C ARG A 341 1.70 22.88 -6.30
N PHE A 342 0.58 22.15 -6.18
CA PHE A 342 0.38 21.20 -5.09
C PHE A 342 1.37 20.04 -5.14
N GLU A 343 1.69 19.51 -6.31
CA GLU A 343 2.72 18.47 -6.44
C GLU A 343 4.08 18.97 -5.92
N THR A 344 4.42 20.21 -6.20
CA THR A 344 5.67 20.83 -5.71
C THR A 344 5.66 20.99 -4.20
N GLN A 345 4.56 21.50 -3.64
CA GLN A 345 4.39 21.65 -2.19
C GLN A 345 4.42 20.29 -1.47
N LYS A 346 3.75 19.27 -2.03
CA LYS A 346 3.76 17.90 -1.48
C LYS A 346 5.16 17.29 -1.46
N ARG A 347 5.95 17.50 -2.52
CA ARG A 347 7.35 17.07 -2.54
C ARG A 347 8.19 17.75 -1.45
N GLN A 348 7.97 19.04 -1.24
CA GLN A 348 8.67 19.79 -0.19
C GLN A 348 8.25 19.32 1.21
N ASP A 349 6.94 19.17 1.45
CA ASP A 349 6.40 18.65 2.71
C ASP A 349 6.92 17.24 3.01
N ALA A 350 6.93 16.34 2.03
CA ALA A 350 7.47 14.97 2.20
C ALA A 350 8.94 15.00 2.62
N ARG A 351 9.78 15.85 1.98
CA ARG A 351 11.21 16.00 2.32
C ARG A 351 11.42 16.53 3.72
N GLN A 352 10.65 17.52 4.15
CA GLN A 352 10.72 18.07 5.50
C GLN A 352 10.36 17.00 6.54
N ARG A 353 9.29 16.22 6.30
CA ARG A 353 8.88 15.12 7.18
C ARG A 353 9.92 14.00 7.21
N GLN A 354 10.51 13.65 6.09
CA GLN A 354 11.62 12.69 6.01
C GLN A 354 12.87 13.17 6.74
N GLN A 355 13.14 14.47 6.72
CA GLN A 355 14.23 15.03 7.51
C GLN A 355 13.98 14.86 9.00
N VAL A 356 12.79 15.19 9.50
CA VAL A 356 12.41 14.97 10.90
C VAL A 356 12.52 13.48 11.27
N ALA A 357 12.04 12.59 10.39
CA ALA A 357 12.13 11.15 10.64
C ALA A 357 13.59 10.67 10.72
N ARG A 358 14.47 11.11 9.82
CA ARG A 358 15.90 10.76 9.86
C ARG A 358 16.60 11.27 11.11
N GLU A 359 16.27 12.48 11.56
CA GLU A 359 16.85 13.05 12.79
C GLU A 359 16.40 12.26 14.02
N VAL A 360 15.10 12.03 14.16
CA VAL A 360 14.51 11.38 15.34
C VAL A 360 14.86 9.89 15.40
N LEU A 361 14.80 9.19 14.26
CA LEU A 361 15.05 7.73 14.19
C LEU A 361 16.53 7.42 13.90
N CYS A 362 17.44 8.39 14.06
CA CYS A 362 18.87 8.19 13.87
C CYS A 362 19.38 7.04 14.75
N GLY A 363 20.19 6.14 14.17
CA GLY A 363 20.70 4.95 14.84
C GLY A 363 19.81 3.71 14.72
N LEU A 364 18.56 3.85 14.28
CA LEU A 364 17.68 2.73 13.93
C LEU A 364 17.80 2.35 12.44
N PRO A 365 17.58 1.08 12.07
CA PRO A 365 17.74 0.59 10.68
C PRO A 365 16.58 1.02 9.76
N VAL A 366 16.37 2.31 9.61
CA VAL A 366 15.27 2.88 8.81
C VAL A 366 15.53 2.71 7.32
N VAL A 367 14.55 2.20 6.59
CA VAL A 367 14.51 2.17 5.13
C VAL A 367 13.49 3.20 4.65
N SER A 368 13.90 4.17 3.84
CA SER A 368 13.04 5.22 3.32
C SER A 368 13.61 5.89 2.08
N HIS A 369 12.79 6.70 1.42
CA HIS A 369 13.21 7.57 0.31
C HIS A 369 12.95 9.04 0.72
N PRO A 370 13.81 10.00 0.34
CA PRO A 370 13.65 11.42 0.71
C PRO A 370 12.31 12.05 0.32
N ASP A 371 11.71 11.58 -0.77
CA ASP A 371 10.43 12.09 -1.28
C ASP A 371 9.21 11.27 -0.80
N SER A 372 9.40 10.30 0.13
CA SER A 372 8.33 9.41 0.62
C SER A 372 7.58 10.02 1.80
N TYR A 373 6.29 9.71 1.91
CA TYR A 373 5.48 10.00 3.10
C TYR A 373 5.44 8.86 4.11
N PHE A 374 6.35 7.91 4.03
CA PHE A 374 6.42 6.80 4.99
C PHE A 374 7.86 6.32 5.14
N VAL A 375 8.11 5.65 6.24
CA VAL A 375 9.34 4.93 6.50
C VAL A 375 9.03 3.49 6.86
N TRP A 376 9.93 2.59 6.54
CA TRP A 376 9.94 1.21 6.94
C TRP A 376 11.02 1.01 7.99
N LEU A 377 10.63 0.51 9.16
CA LEU A 377 11.51 0.29 10.30
C LEU A 377 11.59 -1.21 10.61
N PRO A 378 12.60 -1.91 10.10
CA PRO A 378 12.91 -3.27 10.54
C PRO A 378 13.21 -3.29 12.04
N LEU A 379 12.72 -4.31 12.72
CA LEU A 379 12.98 -4.54 14.15
C LEU A 379 13.98 -5.69 14.33
N GLY A 380 14.68 -5.70 15.45
CA GLY A 380 15.59 -6.77 15.80
C GLY A 380 14.90 -8.14 15.88
N GLU A 381 15.66 -9.23 15.74
CA GLU A 381 15.12 -10.61 15.77
C GLU A 381 14.36 -10.93 17.05
N GLU A 382 14.67 -10.25 18.14
CA GLU A 382 14.06 -10.43 19.45
C GLU A 382 12.77 -9.63 19.64
N SER A 383 12.55 -8.58 18.84
CA SER A 383 11.39 -7.70 18.92
C SER A 383 10.15 -8.30 18.28
N ARG A 384 8.97 -7.89 18.75
CA ARG A 384 7.67 -8.28 18.23
C ARG A 384 6.90 -7.06 17.77
N ALA A 385 6.68 -6.97 16.46
CA ALA A 385 6.01 -5.82 15.85
C ALA A 385 4.59 -5.61 16.40
N ASP A 386 3.82 -6.69 16.60
CA ASP A 386 2.46 -6.60 17.14
C ASP A 386 2.43 -6.07 18.56
N ARG A 387 3.36 -6.52 19.40
CA ARG A 387 3.49 -6.06 20.77
C ARG A 387 3.85 -4.59 20.83
N LEU A 388 4.79 -4.17 19.97
CA LEU A 388 5.20 -2.78 19.87
C LEU A 388 4.06 -1.89 19.36
N ALA A 389 3.30 -2.35 18.35
CA ALA A 389 2.13 -1.65 17.85
C ALA A 389 1.04 -1.49 18.93
N ASN A 390 0.80 -2.52 19.75
CA ASN A 390 -0.14 -2.46 20.88
C ASN A 390 0.34 -1.48 21.96
N ALA A 391 1.63 -1.50 22.33
CA ALA A 391 2.19 -0.57 23.30
C ALA A 391 2.14 0.90 22.82
N LEU A 392 2.32 1.13 21.51
CA LEU A 392 2.13 2.45 20.90
C LEU A 392 0.66 2.87 20.90
N MET A 393 -0.27 1.95 20.63
CA MET A 393 -1.70 2.23 20.68
C MET A 393 -2.16 2.60 22.10
N GLU A 394 -1.60 2.01 23.16
CA GLU A 394 -1.83 2.44 24.54
C GLU A 394 -1.39 3.90 24.79
N ARG A 395 -0.38 4.36 24.04
CA ARG A 395 0.08 5.76 24.02
C ARG A 395 -0.66 6.63 23.01
N ARG A 396 -1.79 6.14 22.45
CA ARG A 396 -2.58 6.83 21.45
C ARG A 396 -1.82 7.11 20.14
N ILE A 397 -0.94 6.19 19.73
CA ILE A 397 -0.20 6.26 18.45
C ILE A 397 -0.50 4.99 17.66
N SER A 398 -1.07 5.15 16.48
CA SER A 398 -1.38 4.05 15.54
C SER A 398 -0.26 3.88 14.53
N VAL A 399 0.28 2.67 14.37
CA VAL A 399 1.29 2.30 13.38
C VAL A 399 0.88 1.01 12.66
N SER A 400 1.44 0.76 11.49
CA SER A 400 1.22 -0.49 10.75
C SER A 400 2.35 -1.48 10.98
N THR A 401 2.02 -2.76 11.22
CA THR A 401 3.00 -3.85 11.18
C THR A 401 3.31 -4.27 9.75
N ALA A 402 4.22 -5.24 9.57
CA ALA A 402 4.54 -5.79 8.24
C ALA A 402 3.44 -6.68 7.65
N GLU A 403 2.56 -7.23 8.48
CA GLU A 403 1.56 -8.25 8.09
C GLU A 403 0.66 -7.81 6.92
N PRO A 404 0.06 -6.60 6.91
CA PRO A 404 -0.79 -6.16 5.81
C PRO A 404 -0.08 -6.14 4.45
N PHE A 405 1.23 -5.98 4.43
CA PHE A 405 2.05 -5.87 3.21
C PHE A 405 2.66 -7.21 2.79
N CYS A 406 2.80 -8.17 3.70
CA CYS A 406 3.54 -9.41 3.47
C CYS A 406 2.70 -10.43 2.68
N VAL A 407 3.29 -11.00 1.62
CA VAL A 407 2.72 -12.09 0.81
C VAL A 407 3.41 -13.42 1.11
N SER A 408 4.65 -13.37 1.60
CA SER A 408 5.40 -14.57 1.97
C SER A 408 4.88 -15.21 3.26
N ALA A 409 5.14 -16.51 3.44
CA ALA A 409 4.74 -17.25 4.65
C ALA A 409 5.44 -16.72 5.92
N THR A 410 6.63 -16.13 5.79
CA THR A 410 7.36 -15.55 6.93
C THR A 410 7.15 -14.04 6.95
N ILE A 411 6.48 -13.54 7.99
CA ILE A 411 6.23 -12.11 8.18
C ILE A 411 7.45 -11.50 8.87
N PRO A 412 8.14 -10.51 8.27
CA PRO A 412 9.25 -9.83 8.91
C PRO A 412 8.77 -8.99 10.11
N GLN A 413 9.59 -8.90 11.15
CA GLN A 413 9.31 -8.00 12.26
C GLN A 413 9.70 -6.58 11.84
N ALA A 414 8.70 -5.76 11.56
CA ALA A 414 8.90 -4.37 11.11
C ALA A 414 7.65 -3.53 11.32
N LEU A 415 7.85 -2.22 11.37
CA LEU A 415 6.77 -1.23 11.36
C LEU A 415 6.84 -0.41 10.06
N ARG A 416 5.68 -0.11 9.49
CA ARG A 416 5.54 0.94 8.49
C ARG A 416 4.91 2.17 9.17
N ILE A 417 5.61 3.28 9.15
CA ILE A 417 5.24 4.53 9.81
C ILE A 417 4.88 5.54 8.73
N ALA A 418 3.62 5.96 8.70
CA ALA A 418 3.14 7.01 7.81
C ALA A 418 3.46 8.39 8.39
N LEU A 419 3.97 9.28 7.56
CA LEU A 419 4.38 10.63 7.98
C LEU A 419 3.38 11.71 7.54
N GLY A 420 2.48 11.40 6.60
CA GLY A 420 1.69 12.39 5.88
C GLY A 420 0.38 12.82 6.55
N SER A 421 -0.14 12.02 7.48
CA SER A 421 -1.47 12.27 8.08
C SER A 421 -1.43 13.12 9.34
N VAL A 422 -0.27 13.26 9.93
CA VAL A 422 -0.06 13.97 11.19
C VAL A 422 0.26 15.46 10.91
N PRO A 423 -0.30 16.41 11.68
CA PRO A 423 0.16 17.80 11.63
C PRO A 423 1.68 17.87 11.82
N PHE A 424 2.35 18.76 11.09
CA PHE A 424 3.83 18.80 11.07
C PHE A 424 4.44 18.95 12.47
N ASP A 425 3.84 19.81 13.31
CA ASP A 425 4.30 20.06 14.69
C ASP A 425 4.15 18.85 15.62
N SER A 426 3.18 17.98 15.32
CA SER A 426 2.93 16.75 16.09
C SER A 426 3.80 15.57 15.63
N LEU A 427 4.48 15.67 14.49
CA LEU A 427 5.24 14.57 13.93
C LEU A 427 6.46 14.21 14.78
N ARG A 428 7.26 15.20 15.19
CA ARG A 428 8.47 14.95 16.00
C ARG A 428 8.16 14.30 17.35
N PRO A 429 7.20 14.78 18.17
CA PRO A 429 6.79 14.10 19.40
C PRO A 429 6.31 12.65 19.18
N ALA A 430 5.53 12.42 18.14
CA ALA A 430 5.04 11.09 17.81
C ALA A 430 6.18 10.12 17.46
N LEU A 431 7.13 10.56 16.63
CA LEU A 431 8.30 9.75 16.26
C LEU A 431 9.25 9.50 17.43
N LEU A 432 9.41 10.45 18.38
CA LEU A 432 10.15 10.23 19.61
C LEU A 432 9.50 9.10 20.44
N SER A 433 8.19 9.11 20.59
CA SER A 433 7.46 8.04 21.27
C SER A 433 7.63 6.67 20.60
N VAL A 434 7.70 6.64 19.27
CA VAL A 434 8.00 5.41 18.50
C VAL A 434 9.43 4.95 18.81
N ARG A 435 10.41 5.85 18.76
CA ARG A 435 11.82 5.55 19.08
C ARG A 435 11.96 4.98 20.46
N ASP A 436 11.42 5.67 21.49
CA ASP A 436 11.49 5.23 22.89
C ASP A 436 10.88 3.83 23.07
N ALA A 437 9.77 3.54 22.40
CA ALA A 437 9.14 2.23 22.46
C ALA A 437 10.01 1.14 21.81
N VAL A 438 10.66 1.43 20.68
CA VAL A 438 11.58 0.50 20.00
C VAL A 438 12.82 0.23 20.86
N GLU A 439 13.45 1.28 21.40
CA GLU A 439 14.62 1.15 22.26
C GLU A 439 14.28 0.35 23.54
N TYR A 440 13.16 0.66 24.19
CA TYR A 440 12.70 -0.10 25.35
C TYR A 440 12.50 -1.59 25.08
N GLU A 441 11.95 -1.93 23.89
CA GLU A 441 11.74 -3.32 23.49
C GLU A 441 13.06 -4.06 23.23
N GLN A 442 14.12 -3.37 22.78
CA GLN A 442 15.45 -3.96 22.54
C GLN A 442 16.21 -4.29 23.83
N TYR A 443 15.96 -3.55 24.92
CA TYR A 443 16.61 -3.77 26.23
C TYR A 443 15.90 -4.81 27.11
N ARG A 444 14.80 -5.35 26.68
CA ARG A 444 13.97 -6.31 27.42
C ARG A 444 14.15 -7.76 26.93
#